data_6456c748751b3d465b0d3105c28436a9
#
_entry.id   6456c748751b3d465b0d3105c28436a9
#
_cell.length_a   1.000
_cell.length_b   1.000
_cell.length_c   1.000
_cell.angle_alpha   90.00
_cell.angle_beta   90.00
_cell.angle_gamma   90.00
#
_symmetry.space_group_name_H-M   'P 1'
#
loop_
_entity.id
_entity.type
_entity.pdbx_description
1 polymer ?
#
loop_
_entity_poly.entity_id
_entity_poly.type
_entity_poly.pdbx_seq_one_letter_code
_entity_poly.pdbx_strand_id
1 'polypeptide(L)'
;MKKQCILNTRIIDPANNIDEIGGILINDKGRIEAVGSKVTKENVSDAEIYDCKNKVAIPGIIDMRVFVGEPGFEYKENFRTLSQAALSGGVTAVATMPNTIPVIDNVSTLDFVKRRSRDKSIIKVFPLATLTKNAEGNDMTEFGLLKLRGAWGFTDGVSCIQNNKVMDQIFNYGKNTDVLIIQFAQDNFLSENGVVNDGLLATKLGLKGIPEIAEQIIIERDLRLLEQYKTKYHIALISSKKSIDLIKSAKEKGIKFTVGVSINNLSLNDNDIGDFRTFLKLSPPLRSEEDRLALIQAVNDGVIDVIVSDHKPEDEESKRLTFQQATTGASGIETLLPLALELVHNNHCDLNTVIKKLTSNPAKILGVRNGTLSVGGEADIAIFDLEKPWVLKKENIQSKSKNTAIENRKLQGKVEKTFINGKLVFNN
;
A
#
# COMPACT_ATOMS: atom_id res chain seq x y z
N MET A 1 -12.96 -16.86 -22.60
CA MET A 1 -12.60 -15.60 -23.30
C MET A 1 -11.88 -15.95 -24.61
N LYS A 2 -11.70 -15.01 -25.54
CA LYS A 2 -10.70 -15.18 -26.62
C LYS A 2 -9.32 -15.06 -26.01
N LYS A 3 -8.31 -15.72 -26.61
CA LYS A 3 -6.91 -15.45 -26.28
C LYS A 3 -6.61 -13.97 -26.49
N GLN A 4 -5.73 -13.41 -25.69
CA GLN A 4 -5.31 -11.99 -25.79
C GLN A 4 -3.79 -11.94 -25.85
N CYS A 5 -3.27 -10.97 -26.56
CA CYS A 5 -1.84 -10.75 -26.67
C CYS A 5 -1.49 -9.28 -26.55
N ILE A 6 -0.66 -8.94 -25.58
CA ILE A 6 -0.05 -7.63 -25.40
C ILE A 6 1.29 -7.68 -26.12
N LEU A 7 1.54 -6.77 -27.05
CA LEU A 7 2.74 -6.77 -27.88
C LEU A 7 3.51 -5.43 -27.78
N ASN A 8 4.78 -5.49 -28.16
CA ASN A 8 5.66 -4.33 -28.34
C ASN A 8 5.84 -3.49 -27.06
N THR A 9 5.75 -4.11 -25.89
CA THR A 9 5.88 -3.43 -24.60
C THR A 9 7.20 -3.80 -23.92
N ARG A 10 7.78 -2.87 -23.12
CA ARG A 10 8.82 -3.24 -22.16
C ARG A 10 8.17 -3.95 -21.00
N ILE A 11 8.55 -5.21 -20.77
CA ILE A 11 8.02 -6.04 -19.70
C ILE A 11 8.98 -5.98 -18.53
N ILE A 12 8.48 -5.61 -17.35
CA ILE A 12 9.27 -5.60 -16.11
C ILE A 12 8.58 -6.51 -15.10
N ASP A 13 9.20 -7.63 -14.80
CA ASP A 13 8.77 -8.55 -13.73
C ASP A 13 9.93 -8.89 -12.80
N PRO A 14 10.07 -8.18 -11.68
CA PRO A 14 11.16 -8.42 -10.74
C PRO A 14 11.18 -9.81 -10.11
N ALA A 15 10.02 -10.48 -10.04
CA ALA A 15 9.93 -11.84 -9.48
C ALA A 15 10.61 -12.88 -10.37
N ASN A 16 10.61 -12.66 -11.68
CA ASN A 16 11.21 -13.55 -12.69
C ASN A 16 12.49 -12.97 -13.31
N ASN A 17 13.00 -11.84 -12.82
CA ASN A 17 14.15 -11.11 -13.37
C ASN A 17 13.98 -10.75 -14.87
N ILE A 18 12.78 -10.36 -15.28
CA ILE A 18 12.48 -9.95 -16.65
C ILE A 18 12.52 -8.42 -16.73
N ASP A 19 13.30 -7.90 -17.68
CA ASP A 19 13.29 -6.51 -18.14
C ASP A 19 13.69 -6.52 -19.61
N GLU A 20 12.72 -6.71 -20.51
CA GLU A 20 12.95 -6.80 -21.95
C GLU A 20 11.74 -6.29 -22.75
N ILE A 21 11.97 -5.95 -24.03
CA ILE A 21 10.88 -5.67 -24.97
C ILE A 21 10.34 -6.99 -25.51
N GLY A 22 9.02 -7.15 -25.44
CA GLY A 22 8.38 -8.38 -25.87
C GLY A 22 6.87 -8.32 -25.87
N GLY A 23 6.25 -9.46 -25.60
CA GLY A 23 4.80 -9.59 -25.48
C GLY A 23 4.40 -10.50 -24.33
N ILE A 24 3.12 -10.46 -24.02
CA ILE A 24 2.48 -11.30 -23.01
C ILE A 24 1.27 -11.97 -23.70
N LEU A 25 1.29 -13.29 -23.78
CA LEU A 25 0.18 -14.08 -24.30
C LEU A 25 -0.67 -14.58 -23.14
N ILE A 26 -1.97 -14.33 -23.24
CA ILE A 26 -2.97 -14.70 -22.23
C ILE A 26 -3.94 -15.71 -22.89
N ASN A 27 -4.13 -16.85 -22.25
CA ASN A 27 -5.04 -17.89 -22.75
C ASN A 27 -6.52 -17.56 -22.49
N ASP A 28 -7.40 -18.40 -22.99
CA ASP A 28 -8.85 -18.28 -22.86
C ASP A 28 -9.39 -18.38 -21.43
N LYS A 29 -8.55 -18.90 -20.50
CA LYS A 29 -8.84 -18.97 -19.05
C LYS A 29 -8.32 -17.78 -18.26
N GLY A 30 -7.75 -16.76 -18.93
CA GLY A 30 -7.20 -15.57 -18.28
C GLY A 30 -5.87 -15.79 -17.56
N ARG A 31 -5.10 -16.82 -17.97
CA ARG A 31 -3.77 -17.12 -17.43
C ARG A 31 -2.68 -16.79 -18.43
N ILE A 32 -1.53 -16.44 -17.93
CA ILE A 32 -0.33 -16.18 -18.75
C ILE A 32 0.10 -17.49 -19.40
N GLU A 33 0.13 -17.52 -20.72
CA GLU A 33 0.56 -18.67 -21.53
C GLU A 33 2.05 -18.54 -21.91
N ALA A 34 2.48 -17.32 -22.25
CA ALA A 34 3.87 -17.00 -22.57
C ALA A 34 4.17 -15.52 -22.26
N VAL A 35 5.44 -15.23 -21.96
CA VAL A 35 5.92 -13.88 -21.71
C VAL A 35 7.34 -13.72 -22.26
N GLY A 36 7.67 -12.54 -22.76
CA GLY A 36 9.00 -12.17 -23.20
C GLY A 36 9.13 -11.92 -24.69
N SER A 37 10.37 -11.78 -25.15
CA SER A 37 10.75 -11.39 -26.53
C SER A 37 10.34 -12.40 -27.61
N LYS A 38 10.06 -13.65 -27.25
CA LYS A 38 9.57 -14.68 -28.18
C LYS A 38 8.08 -14.57 -28.51
N VAL A 39 7.32 -13.75 -27.77
CA VAL A 39 5.90 -13.52 -28.04
C VAL A 39 5.80 -12.41 -29.08
N THR A 40 5.56 -12.81 -30.35
CA THR A 40 5.47 -11.91 -31.51
C THR A 40 4.13 -12.11 -32.24
N LYS A 41 3.75 -11.16 -33.08
CA LYS A 41 2.52 -11.23 -33.88
C LYS A 41 2.47 -12.48 -34.78
N GLU A 42 3.61 -12.93 -35.25
CA GLU A 42 3.72 -14.10 -36.13
C GLU A 42 3.47 -15.41 -35.39
N ASN A 43 3.77 -15.45 -34.07
CA ASN A 43 3.62 -16.63 -33.23
C ASN A 43 2.22 -16.73 -32.58
N VAL A 44 1.33 -15.75 -32.81
CA VAL A 44 0.05 -15.63 -32.12
C VAL A 44 -1.05 -15.33 -33.15
N SER A 45 -1.62 -16.39 -33.78
CA SER A 45 -2.56 -16.23 -34.89
C SER A 45 -4.01 -15.92 -34.49
N ASP A 46 -4.50 -16.34 -33.31
CA ASP A 46 -5.92 -16.31 -32.94
C ASP A 46 -6.23 -15.48 -31.68
N ALA A 47 -5.37 -14.51 -31.33
CA ALA A 47 -5.56 -13.67 -30.17
C ALA A 47 -6.03 -12.25 -30.53
N GLU A 48 -6.79 -11.64 -29.63
CA GLU A 48 -7.04 -10.20 -29.66
C GLU A 48 -5.74 -9.48 -29.29
N ILE A 49 -5.26 -8.59 -30.17
CA ILE A 49 -3.97 -7.94 -30.05
C ILE A 49 -4.11 -6.55 -29.45
N TYR A 50 -3.34 -6.27 -28.40
CA TYR A 50 -3.12 -4.95 -27.83
C TYR A 50 -1.68 -4.52 -28.13
N ASP A 51 -1.51 -3.62 -29.11
CA ASP A 51 -0.20 -3.01 -29.39
C ASP A 51 0.10 -1.93 -28.36
N CYS A 52 1.11 -2.18 -27.53
CA CYS A 52 1.53 -1.31 -26.44
C CYS A 52 2.94 -0.75 -26.65
N LYS A 53 3.25 -0.38 -27.90
CA LYS A 53 4.55 0.22 -28.26
C LYS A 53 4.86 1.43 -27.38
N ASN A 54 6.11 1.47 -26.89
CA ASN A 54 6.62 2.51 -25.98
C ASN A 54 5.94 2.55 -24.59
N LYS A 55 5.23 1.50 -24.22
CA LYS A 55 4.64 1.38 -22.87
C LYS A 55 5.41 0.35 -22.04
N VAL A 56 5.15 0.40 -20.75
CA VAL A 56 5.69 -0.56 -19.77
C VAL A 56 4.56 -1.43 -19.25
N ALA A 57 4.74 -2.75 -19.30
CA ALA A 57 3.84 -3.73 -18.71
C ALA A 57 4.49 -4.34 -17.46
N ILE A 58 3.76 -4.35 -16.36
CA ILE A 58 4.19 -4.88 -15.08
C ILE A 58 3.13 -5.84 -14.51
N PRO A 59 3.48 -6.72 -13.56
CA PRO A 59 2.46 -7.37 -12.73
C PRO A 59 1.54 -6.33 -12.11
N GLY A 60 0.28 -6.66 -11.93
CA GLY A 60 -0.65 -5.77 -11.24
C GLY A 60 -0.12 -5.38 -9.86
N ILE A 61 -0.25 -4.11 -9.53
CA ILE A 61 0.22 -3.54 -8.26
C ILE A 61 -0.61 -4.11 -7.10
N ILE A 62 0.06 -4.36 -5.96
CA ILE A 62 -0.55 -4.83 -4.71
C ILE A 62 -0.33 -3.78 -3.64
N ASP A 63 -1.39 -3.16 -3.15
CA ASP A 63 -1.31 -2.19 -2.08
C ASP A 63 -1.67 -2.82 -0.73
N MET A 64 -0.73 -2.80 0.21
CA MET A 64 -0.88 -3.48 1.49
C MET A 64 -1.61 -2.67 2.57
N ARG A 65 -1.99 -1.40 2.30
CA ARG A 65 -2.59 -0.54 3.31
C ARG A 65 -3.67 0.36 2.72
N VAL A 66 -4.91 -0.15 2.71
CA VAL A 66 -6.05 0.52 2.10
C VAL A 66 -7.27 0.50 3.03
N PHE A 67 -7.85 1.66 3.29
CA PHE A 67 -9.09 1.80 4.05
C PHE A 67 -10.27 1.90 3.09
N VAL A 68 -11.16 0.92 3.12
CA VAL A 68 -12.33 0.87 2.23
C VAL A 68 -13.58 1.52 2.82
N GLY A 69 -13.65 1.62 4.16
CA GLY A 69 -14.83 2.19 4.84
C GLY A 69 -16.09 1.31 4.85
N GLU A 70 -16.10 0.16 4.20
CA GLU A 70 -17.24 -0.75 4.16
C GLU A 70 -16.92 -2.03 4.97
N PRO A 71 -17.73 -2.33 6.02
CA PRO A 71 -18.98 -1.67 6.47
C PRO A 71 -18.78 -0.40 7.31
N GLY A 72 -19.80 0.46 7.31
CA GLY A 72 -20.01 1.52 8.30
C GLY A 72 -19.59 2.93 7.88
N PHE A 73 -18.69 3.07 6.90
CA PHE A 73 -18.23 4.36 6.36
C PHE A 73 -18.32 4.42 4.84
N GLU A 74 -19.33 3.78 4.25
CA GLU A 74 -19.51 3.70 2.80
C GLU A 74 -19.68 5.07 2.14
N TYR A 75 -20.00 6.10 2.93
CA TYR A 75 -20.04 7.47 2.46
C TYR A 75 -18.66 8.05 2.14
N LYS A 76 -17.59 7.54 2.78
CA LYS A 76 -16.20 7.90 2.48
C LYS A 76 -15.67 7.13 1.27
N GLU A 77 -15.80 5.80 1.28
CA GLU A 77 -15.37 4.89 0.22
C GLU A 77 -16.08 3.54 0.37
N ASN A 78 -16.28 2.81 -0.73
CA ASN A 78 -16.83 1.46 -0.74
C ASN A 78 -16.10 0.57 -1.74
N PHE A 79 -16.32 -0.74 -1.75
CA PHE A 79 -15.61 -1.69 -2.62
C PHE A 79 -15.74 -1.38 -4.10
N ARG A 80 -16.87 -0.84 -4.55
CA ARG A 80 -17.09 -0.50 -5.97
C ARG A 80 -16.23 0.69 -6.39
N THR A 81 -16.29 1.79 -5.63
CA THR A 81 -15.54 3.01 -5.94
C THR A 81 -14.04 2.84 -5.71
N LEU A 82 -13.65 2.10 -4.66
CA LEU A 82 -12.27 1.66 -4.46
C LEU A 82 -11.74 0.89 -5.68
N SER A 83 -12.52 -0.05 -6.23
CA SER A 83 -12.08 -0.81 -7.40
C SER A 83 -11.83 0.08 -8.61
N GLN A 84 -12.69 1.07 -8.86
CA GLN A 84 -12.51 2.02 -9.96
C GLN A 84 -11.22 2.85 -9.78
N ALA A 85 -11.00 3.38 -8.56
CA ALA A 85 -9.81 4.11 -8.22
C ALA A 85 -8.54 3.25 -8.34
N ALA A 86 -8.56 2.04 -7.80
CA ALA A 86 -7.44 1.11 -7.87
C ALA A 86 -7.05 0.78 -9.33
N LEU A 87 -8.02 0.47 -10.17
CA LEU A 87 -7.79 0.13 -11.57
C LEU A 87 -7.17 1.29 -12.36
N SER A 88 -7.58 2.52 -12.10
CA SER A 88 -7.00 3.71 -12.73
C SER A 88 -5.55 3.97 -12.28
N GLY A 89 -5.16 3.47 -11.10
CA GLY A 89 -3.79 3.48 -10.57
C GLY A 89 -2.97 2.22 -10.92
N GLY A 90 -3.51 1.26 -11.70
CA GLY A 90 -2.83 0.00 -12.00
C GLY A 90 -2.79 -1.00 -10.84
N VAL A 91 -3.54 -0.72 -9.76
CA VAL A 91 -3.64 -1.60 -8.58
C VAL A 91 -4.69 -2.69 -8.84
N THR A 92 -4.26 -3.94 -8.77
CA THR A 92 -5.13 -5.11 -9.04
C THR A 92 -5.51 -5.87 -7.77
N ALA A 93 -4.81 -5.59 -6.69
CA ALA A 93 -5.05 -6.24 -5.41
C ALA A 93 -4.76 -5.30 -4.24
N VAL A 94 -5.53 -5.42 -3.16
CA VAL A 94 -5.38 -4.61 -1.95
C VAL A 94 -5.49 -5.43 -0.68
N ALA A 95 -4.69 -5.12 0.35
CA ALA A 95 -4.96 -5.56 1.70
C ALA A 95 -5.77 -4.47 2.42
N THR A 96 -6.99 -4.81 2.85
CA THR A 96 -7.90 -3.84 3.46
C THR A 96 -7.77 -3.82 4.97
N MET A 97 -7.67 -2.60 5.53
CA MET A 97 -7.57 -2.37 6.96
C MET A 97 -8.86 -2.74 7.68
N PRO A 98 -8.77 -3.25 8.92
CA PRO A 98 -9.92 -3.75 9.67
C PRO A 98 -10.75 -2.65 10.37
N ASN A 99 -10.39 -1.38 10.21
CA ASN A 99 -11.02 -0.22 10.88
C ASN A 99 -12.35 0.16 10.22
N THR A 100 -13.31 -0.75 10.30
CA THR A 100 -14.71 -0.61 9.84
C THR A 100 -15.66 -0.48 11.04
N ILE A 101 -16.96 -0.31 10.80
CA ILE A 101 -17.98 -0.37 11.87
C ILE A 101 -19.03 -1.43 11.49
N PRO A 102 -19.05 -2.57 12.22
CA PRO A 102 -18.12 -2.97 13.29
C PRO A 102 -16.72 -3.29 12.73
N VAL A 103 -15.70 -3.25 13.58
CA VAL A 103 -14.32 -3.63 13.20
C VAL A 103 -14.24 -5.13 12.86
N ILE A 104 -13.24 -5.53 12.07
CA ILE A 104 -13.07 -6.94 11.66
C ILE A 104 -12.30 -7.69 12.77
N ASP A 105 -12.96 -7.97 13.88
CA ASP A 105 -12.39 -8.67 15.04
C ASP A 105 -13.02 -10.05 15.28
N ASN A 106 -14.01 -10.43 14.49
CA ASN A 106 -14.76 -11.68 14.59
C ASN A 106 -15.09 -12.26 13.22
N VAL A 107 -15.48 -13.54 13.21
CA VAL A 107 -15.79 -14.29 11.98
C VAL A 107 -16.96 -13.69 11.20
N SER A 108 -17.99 -13.22 11.88
CA SER A 108 -19.20 -12.71 11.20
C SER A 108 -18.90 -11.47 10.38
N THR A 109 -18.13 -10.53 10.95
CA THR A 109 -17.70 -9.31 10.24
C THR A 109 -16.73 -9.65 9.11
N LEU A 110 -15.78 -10.56 9.33
CA LEU A 110 -14.85 -11.02 8.29
C LEU A 110 -15.59 -11.66 7.10
N ASP A 111 -16.53 -12.57 7.37
CA ASP A 111 -17.32 -13.22 6.31
C ASP A 111 -18.22 -12.23 5.57
N PHE A 112 -18.77 -11.22 6.26
CA PHE A 112 -19.49 -10.12 5.61
C PHE A 112 -18.59 -9.36 4.63
N VAL A 113 -17.40 -8.93 5.05
CA VAL A 113 -16.44 -8.20 4.22
C VAL A 113 -16.01 -9.04 3.01
N LYS A 114 -15.70 -10.33 3.19
CA LYS A 114 -15.35 -11.25 2.10
C LYS A 114 -16.47 -11.41 1.08
N ARG A 115 -17.71 -11.54 1.54
CA ARG A 115 -18.87 -11.60 0.65
C ARG A 115 -19.06 -10.29 -0.10
N ARG A 116 -19.03 -9.14 0.59
CA ARG A 116 -19.20 -7.83 -0.03
C ARG A 116 -18.11 -7.54 -1.06
N SER A 117 -16.85 -7.81 -0.72
CA SER A 117 -15.74 -7.62 -1.67
C SER A 117 -15.89 -8.50 -2.91
N ARG A 118 -16.24 -9.79 -2.75
CA ARG A 118 -16.49 -10.69 -3.88
C ARG A 118 -17.62 -10.18 -4.82
N ASP A 119 -18.69 -9.62 -4.24
CA ASP A 119 -19.90 -9.24 -4.99
C ASP A 119 -19.78 -7.83 -5.61
N LYS A 120 -18.91 -6.95 -5.07
CA LYS A 120 -18.84 -5.53 -5.44
C LYS A 120 -17.47 -5.07 -5.97
N SER A 121 -16.41 -5.81 -5.68
CA SER A 121 -15.06 -5.46 -6.12
C SER A 121 -14.68 -6.18 -7.41
N ILE A 122 -14.05 -5.47 -8.32
CA ILE A 122 -13.40 -6.05 -9.50
C ILE A 122 -11.97 -6.47 -9.16
N ILE A 123 -11.29 -5.72 -8.29
CA ILE A 123 -9.94 -6.03 -7.83
C ILE A 123 -9.97 -7.12 -6.75
N LYS A 124 -8.82 -7.75 -6.53
CA LYS A 124 -8.65 -8.74 -5.47
C LYS A 124 -8.54 -8.04 -4.12
N VAL A 125 -9.28 -8.55 -3.12
CA VAL A 125 -9.29 -7.99 -1.77
C VAL A 125 -8.80 -9.05 -0.78
N PHE A 126 -7.79 -8.69 -0.01
CA PHE A 126 -7.19 -9.47 1.05
C PHE A 126 -7.53 -8.83 2.41
N PRO A 127 -8.65 -9.19 3.04
CA PRO A 127 -9.06 -8.53 4.28
C PRO A 127 -8.10 -8.88 5.42
N LEU A 128 -7.70 -7.84 6.16
CA LEU A 128 -6.99 -7.99 7.43
C LEU A 128 -8.00 -7.98 8.57
N ALA A 129 -7.67 -8.65 9.67
CA ALA A 129 -8.44 -8.63 10.92
C ALA A 129 -7.67 -7.88 12.01
N THR A 130 -8.36 -7.48 13.09
CA THR A 130 -7.70 -6.81 14.21
C THR A 130 -6.86 -7.77 15.05
N LEU A 131 -5.79 -7.25 15.64
CA LEU A 131 -4.98 -7.94 16.65
C LEU A 131 -5.73 -8.02 17.97
N THR A 132 -6.49 -6.96 18.30
CA THR A 132 -7.25 -6.88 19.54
C THR A 132 -8.73 -6.63 19.28
N LYS A 133 -9.57 -7.04 20.22
CA LYS A 133 -11.02 -6.80 20.16
C LYS A 133 -11.28 -5.30 20.09
N ASN A 134 -12.20 -4.90 19.23
CA ASN A 134 -12.52 -3.50 18.91
C ASN A 134 -11.33 -2.63 18.49
N ALA A 135 -10.14 -3.23 18.24
CA ALA A 135 -8.86 -2.50 17.99
C ALA A 135 -8.46 -1.57 19.16
N GLU A 136 -8.75 -1.96 20.42
CA GLU A 136 -8.52 -1.17 21.64
C GLU A 136 -7.18 -1.44 22.32
N GLY A 137 -6.42 -2.45 21.85
CA GLY A 137 -5.10 -2.78 22.41
C GLY A 137 -5.15 -3.54 23.76
N ASN A 138 -6.32 -4.06 24.17
CA ASN A 138 -6.53 -4.68 25.49
C ASN A 138 -6.58 -6.21 25.41
N ASP A 139 -7.53 -6.76 24.67
CA ASP A 139 -7.79 -8.19 24.57
C ASP A 139 -7.53 -8.72 23.18
N MET A 140 -6.75 -9.80 23.06
CA MET A 140 -6.47 -10.44 21.77
C MET A 140 -7.71 -10.99 21.09
N THR A 141 -7.73 -10.97 19.76
CA THR A 141 -8.71 -11.66 18.92
C THR A 141 -8.32 -13.14 18.73
N GLU A 142 -9.24 -13.91 18.17
CA GLU A 142 -9.06 -15.34 17.87
C GLU A 142 -8.30 -15.54 16.54
N PHE A 143 -7.01 -15.25 16.51
CA PHE A 143 -6.19 -15.29 15.28
C PHE A 143 -6.32 -16.59 14.51
N GLY A 144 -6.24 -17.73 15.19
CA GLY A 144 -6.31 -19.03 14.55
C GLY A 144 -7.61 -19.22 13.78
N LEU A 145 -8.73 -18.86 14.40
CA LEU A 145 -10.05 -18.95 13.79
C LEU A 145 -10.22 -17.97 12.64
N LEU A 146 -9.81 -16.71 12.83
CA LEU A 146 -9.89 -15.68 11.79
C LEU A 146 -9.00 -16.01 10.60
N LYS A 147 -7.79 -16.55 10.81
CA LYS A 147 -6.91 -17.04 9.74
C LYS A 147 -7.57 -18.17 8.95
N LEU A 148 -8.12 -19.16 9.61
CA LEU A 148 -8.85 -20.27 8.96
C LEU A 148 -10.03 -19.77 8.13
N ARG A 149 -10.66 -18.68 8.55
CA ARG A 149 -11.74 -18.02 7.81
C ARG A 149 -11.27 -17.08 6.71
N GLY A 150 -9.96 -16.89 6.57
CA GLY A 150 -9.35 -16.19 5.43
C GLY A 150 -8.97 -14.73 5.71
N ALA A 151 -8.66 -14.38 6.95
CA ALA A 151 -7.87 -13.18 7.24
C ALA A 151 -6.44 -13.39 6.76
N TRP A 152 -5.90 -12.40 6.02
CA TRP A 152 -4.57 -12.47 5.41
C TRP A 152 -3.45 -11.95 6.31
N GLY A 153 -3.80 -11.21 7.33
CA GLY A 153 -2.90 -10.67 8.34
C GLY A 153 -3.69 -10.00 9.44
N PHE A 154 -2.99 -9.52 10.46
CA PHE A 154 -3.59 -8.97 11.67
C PHE A 154 -2.97 -7.62 12.03
N THR A 155 -3.82 -6.61 12.25
CA THR A 155 -3.40 -5.25 12.58
C THR A 155 -4.55 -4.49 13.25
N ASP A 156 -4.26 -3.62 14.22
CA ASP A 156 -5.27 -2.67 14.71
C ASP A 156 -5.34 -1.40 13.82
N GLY A 157 -4.65 -1.44 12.66
CA GLY A 157 -4.76 -0.45 11.59
C GLY A 157 -4.18 0.91 11.94
N VAL A 158 -5.02 1.83 12.37
CA VAL A 158 -4.60 3.19 12.78
C VAL A 158 -4.15 3.27 14.24
N SER A 159 -4.47 2.24 15.03
CA SER A 159 -4.11 2.16 16.45
C SER A 159 -2.83 1.36 16.64
N CYS A 160 -2.05 1.77 17.64
CA CYS A 160 -0.87 1.04 18.08
C CYS A 160 -1.16 0.37 19.41
N ILE A 161 -0.79 -0.91 19.56
CA ILE A 161 -0.92 -1.60 20.85
C ILE A 161 0.11 -1.04 21.82
N GLN A 162 -0.35 -0.32 22.85
CA GLN A 162 0.49 0.32 23.85
C GLN A 162 0.90 -0.63 24.97
N ASN A 163 0.04 -1.58 25.31
CA ASN A 163 0.26 -2.52 26.41
C ASN A 163 1.29 -3.59 26.03
N ASN A 164 2.46 -3.53 26.68
CA ASN A 164 3.57 -4.45 26.42
C ASN A 164 3.20 -5.92 26.69
N LYS A 165 2.37 -6.21 27.72
CA LYS A 165 1.90 -7.57 28.04
C LYS A 165 1.03 -8.13 26.91
N VAL A 166 0.13 -7.31 26.37
CA VAL A 166 -0.73 -7.72 25.26
C VAL A 166 0.11 -7.99 24.02
N MET A 167 1.08 -7.11 23.71
CA MET A 167 1.98 -7.31 22.56
C MET A 167 2.85 -8.55 22.72
N ASP A 168 3.37 -8.83 23.89
CA ASP A 168 4.11 -10.05 24.22
C ASP A 168 3.27 -11.30 23.97
N GLN A 169 2.01 -11.31 24.45
CA GLN A 169 1.07 -12.40 24.22
C GLN A 169 0.77 -12.60 22.72
N ILE A 170 0.59 -11.51 21.96
CA ILE A 170 0.37 -11.54 20.52
C ILE A 170 1.54 -12.19 19.79
N PHE A 171 2.77 -11.81 20.10
CA PHE A 171 3.97 -12.41 19.49
C PHE A 171 4.11 -13.89 19.85
N ASN A 172 3.91 -14.24 21.13
CA ASN A 172 3.97 -15.62 21.60
C ASN A 172 2.93 -16.52 20.91
N TYR A 173 1.69 -16.06 20.81
CA TYR A 173 0.62 -16.80 20.12
C TYR A 173 0.87 -16.84 18.59
N GLY A 174 1.32 -15.73 18.01
CA GLY A 174 1.63 -15.60 16.59
C GLY A 174 2.70 -16.58 16.11
N LYS A 175 3.68 -16.90 16.96
CA LYS A 175 4.73 -17.90 16.68
C LYS A 175 4.16 -19.25 16.28
N ASN A 176 3.09 -19.69 16.94
CA ASN A 176 2.51 -21.02 16.75
C ASN A 176 1.43 -21.07 15.64
N THR A 177 0.94 -19.91 15.21
CA THR A 177 -0.18 -19.82 14.26
C THR A 177 0.24 -19.38 12.86
N ASP A 178 1.53 -19.09 12.65
CA ASP A 178 2.09 -18.62 11.36
C ASP A 178 1.30 -17.45 10.75
N VAL A 179 0.88 -16.49 11.59
CA VAL A 179 0.15 -15.30 11.18
C VAL A 179 1.12 -14.15 10.87
N LEU A 180 0.73 -13.28 9.94
CA LEU A 180 1.42 -12.02 9.69
C LEU A 180 0.87 -10.95 10.64
N ILE A 181 1.72 -10.46 11.54
CA ILE A 181 1.43 -9.33 12.44
C ILE A 181 1.91 -8.06 11.78
N ILE A 182 1.02 -7.06 11.67
CA ILE A 182 1.30 -5.76 11.07
C ILE A 182 1.04 -4.69 12.13
N GLN A 183 2.05 -3.90 12.48
CA GLN A 183 1.92 -2.87 13.51
C GLN A 183 2.17 -1.48 12.94
N PHE A 184 1.27 -0.55 13.21
CA PHE A 184 1.51 0.87 13.07
C PHE A 184 2.25 1.38 14.31
N ALA A 185 3.48 1.86 14.12
CA ALA A 185 4.35 2.20 15.24
C ALA A 185 4.17 3.68 15.66
N GLN A 186 3.44 3.91 16.74
CA GLN A 186 3.30 5.25 17.34
C GLN A 186 2.91 5.13 18.81
N ASP A 187 3.70 5.71 19.69
CA ASP A 187 3.34 5.84 21.11
C ASP A 187 2.24 6.90 21.26
N ASN A 188 1.10 6.49 21.84
CA ASN A 188 -0.09 7.33 21.95
C ASN A 188 0.09 8.47 22.96
N PHE A 189 0.89 8.27 24.01
CA PHE A 189 1.09 9.28 25.06
C PHE A 189 2.03 10.38 24.58
N LEU A 190 3.10 10.02 23.88
CA LEU A 190 4.03 10.98 23.30
C LEU A 190 3.41 11.75 22.13
N SER A 191 2.51 11.12 21.38
CA SER A 191 1.83 11.73 20.23
C SER A 191 0.47 12.37 20.57
N GLU A 192 0.07 12.35 21.85
CA GLU A 192 -1.24 12.83 22.29
C GLU A 192 -1.52 14.25 21.80
N ASN A 193 -2.68 14.45 21.13
CA ASN A 193 -3.10 15.71 20.52
C ASN A 193 -2.11 16.30 19.49
N GLY A 194 -1.08 15.57 19.09
CA GLY A 194 -0.17 15.95 18.02
C GLY A 194 -0.85 15.81 16.64
N VAL A 195 -0.60 16.78 15.74
CA VAL A 195 -1.24 16.83 14.42
C VAL A 195 -0.26 17.01 13.27
N VAL A 196 0.98 17.39 13.55
CA VAL A 196 2.07 17.60 12.59
C VAL A 196 3.37 17.02 13.12
N ASN A 197 4.43 16.99 12.32
CA ASN A 197 5.76 16.71 12.79
C ASN A 197 6.19 17.68 13.89
N ASP A 198 6.82 17.19 14.96
CA ASP A 198 7.42 18.04 15.97
C ASP A 198 8.68 18.72 15.42
N GLY A 199 8.69 20.04 15.38
CA GLY A 199 9.76 20.81 14.79
C GLY A 199 9.43 22.28 14.57
N LEU A 200 10.25 22.92 13.74
CA LEU A 200 10.14 24.34 13.46
C LEU A 200 8.77 24.75 12.89
N LEU A 201 8.21 23.91 11.98
CA LEU A 201 6.91 24.19 11.38
C LEU A 201 5.79 24.13 12.41
N ALA A 202 5.78 23.13 13.29
CA ALA A 202 4.80 23.02 14.37
C ALA A 202 4.78 24.27 15.24
N THR A 203 5.96 24.74 15.64
CA THR A 203 6.13 25.99 16.41
C THR A 203 5.62 27.19 15.65
N LYS A 204 5.96 27.33 14.36
CA LYS A 204 5.54 28.44 13.49
C LYS A 204 4.03 28.50 13.32
N LEU A 205 3.39 27.33 13.17
CA LEU A 205 1.94 27.25 12.98
C LEU A 205 1.15 27.23 14.30
N GLY A 206 1.81 27.15 15.46
CA GLY A 206 1.16 27.02 16.77
C GLY A 206 0.42 25.68 16.93
N LEU A 207 0.89 24.61 16.25
CA LEU A 207 0.30 23.28 16.30
C LEU A 207 1.12 22.36 17.23
N LYS A 208 0.46 21.40 17.89
CA LYS A 208 1.15 20.39 18.67
C LYS A 208 1.84 19.39 17.74
N GLY A 209 3.14 19.18 17.97
CA GLY A 209 3.96 18.24 17.23
C GLY A 209 3.80 16.79 17.68
N ILE A 210 4.10 15.84 16.78
CA ILE A 210 4.28 14.43 17.04
C ILE A 210 5.78 14.15 16.97
N PRO A 211 6.46 13.91 18.09
CA PRO A 211 7.89 13.69 18.10
C PRO A 211 8.25 12.36 17.43
N GLU A 212 9.37 12.31 16.73
CA GLU A 212 9.83 11.09 16.05
C GLU A 212 10.11 9.94 17.01
N ILE A 213 10.48 10.25 18.28
CA ILE A 213 10.71 9.25 19.32
C ILE A 213 9.46 8.38 19.59
N ALA A 214 8.25 8.90 19.34
CA ALA A 214 7.00 8.14 19.48
C ALA A 214 6.95 6.92 18.53
N GLU A 215 7.54 7.03 17.34
CA GLU A 215 7.69 5.93 16.38
C GLU A 215 8.80 4.97 16.83
N GLN A 216 9.94 5.50 17.21
CA GLN A 216 11.16 4.73 17.55
C GLN A 216 10.94 3.79 18.74
N ILE A 217 10.32 4.27 19.83
CA ILE A 217 10.08 3.48 21.04
C ILE A 217 9.27 2.23 20.73
N ILE A 218 8.22 2.36 19.93
CA ILE A 218 7.38 1.23 19.55
C ILE A 218 8.13 0.25 18.66
N ILE A 219 8.89 0.76 17.68
CA ILE A 219 9.72 -0.09 16.81
C ILE A 219 10.73 -0.86 17.65
N GLU A 220 11.46 -0.21 18.53
CA GLU A 220 12.48 -0.85 19.37
C GLU A 220 11.88 -1.92 20.29
N ARG A 221 10.74 -1.61 20.93
CA ARG A 221 9.99 -2.58 21.75
C ARG A 221 9.63 -3.83 20.95
N ASP A 222 9.02 -3.63 19.78
CA ASP A 222 8.54 -4.74 18.96
C ASP A 222 9.67 -5.59 18.39
N LEU A 223 10.79 -4.97 18.02
CA LEU A 223 11.98 -5.69 17.57
C LEU A 223 12.60 -6.55 18.67
N ARG A 224 12.60 -6.10 19.93
CA ARG A 224 13.05 -6.90 21.08
C ARG A 224 12.16 -8.12 21.30
N LEU A 225 10.84 -7.95 21.22
CA LEU A 225 9.89 -9.06 21.33
C LEU A 225 10.04 -10.02 20.14
N LEU A 226 10.22 -9.50 18.94
CA LEU A 226 10.40 -10.29 17.73
C LEU A 226 11.68 -11.15 17.77
N GLU A 227 12.77 -10.63 18.34
CA GLU A 227 14.01 -11.40 18.55
C GLU A 227 13.77 -12.68 19.38
N GLN A 228 12.90 -12.57 20.41
CA GLN A 228 12.52 -13.70 21.27
C GLN A 228 11.58 -14.70 20.58
N TYR A 229 10.54 -14.21 19.88
CA TYR A 229 9.46 -15.05 19.37
C TYR A 229 9.60 -15.48 17.92
N LYS A 230 10.32 -14.73 17.06
CA LYS A 230 10.56 -15.00 15.63
C LYS A 230 9.28 -15.15 14.80
N THR A 231 8.24 -14.39 15.15
CA THR A 231 6.95 -14.36 14.45
C THR A 231 7.07 -13.55 13.15
N LYS A 232 6.23 -13.83 12.14
CA LYS A 232 6.15 -12.99 10.94
C LYS A 232 5.66 -11.60 11.31
N TYR A 233 6.49 -10.59 11.08
CA TYR A 233 6.22 -9.22 11.49
C TYR A 233 6.48 -8.22 10.37
N HIS A 234 5.59 -7.25 10.24
CA HIS A 234 5.69 -6.14 9.31
C HIS A 234 5.45 -4.81 10.04
N ILE A 235 6.43 -3.92 10.00
CA ILE A 235 6.27 -2.53 10.42
C ILE A 235 5.49 -1.83 9.31
N ALA A 236 4.24 -1.46 9.59
CA ALA A 236 3.31 -0.97 8.57
C ALA A 236 3.83 0.27 7.84
N LEU A 237 4.28 1.26 8.61
CA LEU A 237 4.79 2.54 8.11
C LEU A 237 5.92 3.05 9.01
N ILE A 238 6.94 3.60 8.37
CA ILE A 238 7.97 4.42 9.04
C ILE A 238 8.00 5.81 8.41
N SER A 239 8.43 6.79 9.17
CA SER A 239 8.45 8.18 8.74
C SER A 239 9.74 8.93 9.04
N SER A 240 10.59 8.45 9.95
CA SER A 240 11.76 9.18 10.41
C SER A 240 13.10 8.51 10.06
N LYS A 241 14.13 9.32 9.86
CA LYS A 241 15.52 8.88 9.64
C LYS A 241 16.03 8.01 10.77
N LYS A 242 15.76 8.39 12.03
CA LYS A 242 16.22 7.62 13.21
C LYS A 242 15.57 6.25 13.30
N SER A 243 14.34 6.08 12.82
CA SER A 243 13.70 4.76 12.70
C SER A 243 14.43 3.87 11.70
N ILE A 244 14.96 4.45 10.60
CA ILE A 244 15.76 3.71 9.62
C ILE A 244 17.04 3.16 10.27
N ASP A 245 17.71 3.94 11.12
CA ASP A 245 18.94 3.51 11.80
C ASP A 245 18.68 2.32 12.74
N LEU A 246 17.58 2.35 13.49
CA LEU A 246 17.13 1.23 14.33
C LEU A 246 16.86 -0.02 13.51
N ILE A 247 16.16 0.11 12.37
CA ILE A 247 15.80 -0.97 11.47
C ILE A 247 17.05 -1.58 10.83
N LYS A 248 18.00 -0.77 10.35
CA LYS A 248 19.29 -1.24 9.81
C LYS A 248 20.03 -2.07 10.83
N SER A 249 20.19 -1.55 12.04
CA SER A 249 20.85 -2.27 13.13
C SER A 249 20.18 -3.60 13.46
N ALA A 250 18.86 -3.67 13.48
CA ALA A 250 18.13 -4.89 13.73
C ALA A 250 18.29 -5.93 12.57
N LYS A 251 18.23 -5.47 11.31
CA LYS A 251 18.46 -6.34 10.14
C LYS A 251 19.90 -6.88 10.13
N GLU A 252 20.89 -6.08 10.48
CA GLU A 252 22.30 -6.51 10.62
C GLU A 252 22.49 -7.58 11.70
N LYS A 253 21.72 -7.54 12.78
CA LYS A 253 21.65 -8.60 13.81
C LYS A 253 20.93 -9.85 13.35
N GLY A 254 20.40 -9.89 12.12
CA GLY A 254 19.72 -11.03 11.53
C GLY A 254 18.24 -11.19 11.95
N ILE A 255 17.63 -10.17 12.57
CA ILE A 255 16.20 -10.20 12.91
C ILE A 255 15.40 -10.12 11.61
N LYS A 256 14.45 -11.04 11.42
CA LYS A 256 13.66 -11.16 10.19
C LYS A 256 12.32 -10.44 10.36
N PHE A 257 12.15 -9.36 9.64
CA PHE A 257 10.91 -8.57 9.55
C PHE A 257 10.91 -7.77 8.25
N THR A 258 9.79 -7.16 7.94
CA THR A 258 9.63 -6.31 6.76
C THR A 258 9.09 -4.93 7.15
N VAL A 259 9.30 -3.95 6.28
CA VAL A 259 9.03 -2.54 6.55
C VAL A 259 8.31 -1.90 5.39
N GLY A 260 7.24 -1.17 5.67
CA GLY A 260 6.50 -0.36 4.72
C GLY A 260 6.75 1.14 4.90
N VAL A 261 6.49 1.90 3.84
CA VAL A 261 6.49 3.36 3.83
C VAL A 261 5.31 3.87 3.00
N SER A 262 4.70 4.96 3.45
CA SER A 262 3.68 5.64 2.65
C SER A 262 4.34 6.42 1.51
N ILE A 263 3.75 6.33 0.31
CA ILE A 263 4.19 7.14 -0.83
C ILE A 263 4.12 8.64 -0.53
N ASN A 264 3.23 9.07 0.35
CA ASN A 264 3.13 10.46 0.77
C ASN A 264 4.39 10.92 1.49
N ASN A 265 4.98 10.09 2.37
CA ASN A 265 6.22 10.41 3.09
C ASN A 265 7.48 10.36 2.20
N LEU A 266 7.40 9.74 1.02
CA LEU A 266 8.46 9.78 0.00
C LEU A 266 8.36 11.00 -0.92
N SER A 267 7.15 11.54 -1.12
CA SER A 267 6.86 12.58 -2.11
C SER A 267 6.67 13.97 -1.53
N LEU A 268 6.41 14.07 -0.22
CA LEU A 268 6.04 15.29 0.50
C LEU A 268 6.81 15.38 1.81
N ASN A 269 7.02 16.61 2.28
CA ASN A 269 7.57 16.91 3.59
C ASN A 269 6.65 17.88 4.38
N ASP A 270 7.01 18.22 5.60
CA ASP A 270 6.19 19.07 6.47
C ASP A 270 5.95 20.48 5.90
N ASN A 271 6.88 21.04 5.11
CA ASN A 271 6.68 22.36 4.49
C ASN A 271 5.53 22.39 3.48
N ASP A 272 5.17 21.25 2.88
CA ASP A 272 4.05 21.16 1.94
C ASP A 272 2.70 21.47 2.61
N ILE A 273 2.61 21.35 3.95
CA ILE A 273 1.40 21.70 4.72
C ILE A 273 1.02 23.16 4.50
N GLY A 274 2.01 24.06 4.33
CA GLY A 274 1.78 25.46 4.04
C GLY A 274 0.81 26.11 5.02
N ASP A 275 -0.22 26.81 4.52
CA ASP A 275 -1.21 27.50 5.34
C ASP A 275 -2.37 26.56 5.75
N PHE A 276 -2.05 25.57 6.60
CA PHE A 276 -3.01 24.65 7.20
C PHE A 276 -3.83 23.80 6.20
N ARG A 277 -3.20 23.30 5.15
CA ARG A 277 -3.85 22.42 4.17
C ARG A 277 -4.25 21.08 4.81
N THR A 278 -5.53 20.93 5.17
CA THR A 278 -6.07 19.77 5.89
C THR A 278 -5.90 18.44 5.13
N PHE A 279 -5.80 18.45 3.80
CA PHE A 279 -5.54 17.26 2.98
C PHE A 279 -4.13 16.67 3.26
N LEU A 280 -3.24 17.46 3.86
CA LEU A 280 -1.89 17.04 4.28
C LEU A 280 -1.81 16.66 5.77
N LYS A 281 -2.94 16.57 6.46
CA LYS A 281 -3.01 15.96 7.79
C LYS A 281 -3.02 14.45 7.64
N LEU A 282 -1.84 13.85 7.77
CA LEU A 282 -1.57 12.42 7.56
C LEU A 282 -1.06 11.75 8.85
N SER A 283 -1.07 10.42 8.88
CA SER A 283 -0.52 9.60 9.96
C SER A 283 0.17 8.36 9.39
N PRO A 284 1.51 8.23 9.54
CA PRO A 284 2.39 9.14 10.27
C PRO A 284 2.42 10.54 9.65
N PRO A 285 2.81 11.59 10.40
CA PRO A 285 2.87 12.93 9.86
C PRO A 285 3.95 13.04 8.78
N LEU A 286 3.81 14.01 7.88
CA LEU A 286 4.90 14.42 7.00
C LEU A 286 6.03 14.96 7.86
N ARG A 287 7.23 14.41 7.70
CA ARG A 287 8.43 14.80 8.44
C ARG A 287 9.26 15.81 7.66
N SER A 288 10.45 16.13 8.18
CA SER A 288 11.39 17.03 7.55
C SER A 288 11.84 16.55 6.15
N GLU A 289 12.43 17.45 5.37
CA GLU A 289 13.06 17.08 4.10
C GLU A 289 14.21 16.10 4.29
N GLU A 290 14.96 16.20 5.41
CA GLU A 290 16.01 15.25 5.76
C GLU A 290 15.47 13.84 5.96
N ASP A 291 14.34 13.70 6.66
CA ASP A 291 13.66 12.43 6.85
C ASP A 291 13.17 11.86 5.51
N ARG A 292 12.54 12.69 4.67
CA ARG A 292 12.06 12.29 3.35
C ARG A 292 13.20 11.73 2.48
N LEU A 293 14.32 12.42 2.40
CA LEU A 293 15.48 11.97 1.63
C LEU A 293 16.08 10.69 2.21
N ALA A 294 16.13 10.55 3.54
CA ALA A 294 16.58 9.33 4.19
C ALA A 294 15.66 8.13 3.89
N LEU A 295 14.33 8.34 3.86
CA LEU A 295 13.37 7.30 3.46
C LEU A 295 13.58 6.87 2.01
N ILE A 296 13.79 7.81 1.09
CA ILE A 296 14.08 7.50 -0.32
C ILE A 296 15.35 6.66 -0.44
N GLN A 297 16.41 7.05 0.26
CA GLN A 297 17.65 6.28 0.27
C GLN A 297 17.43 4.87 0.85
N ALA A 298 16.63 4.74 1.91
CA ALA A 298 16.29 3.45 2.52
C ALA A 298 15.45 2.54 1.59
N VAL A 299 14.64 3.11 0.70
CA VAL A 299 13.97 2.35 -0.38
C VAL A 299 15.00 1.78 -1.35
N ASN A 300 15.93 2.63 -1.82
CA ASN A 300 16.98 2.23 -2.75
C ASN A 300 17.92 1.16 -2.16
N ASP A 301 18.34 1.34 -0.89
CA ASP A 301 19.21 0.42 -0.15
C ASP A 301 18.52 -0.92 0.19
N GLY A 302 17.23 -1.06 -0.05
CA GLY A 302 16.48 -2.29 0.29
C GLY A 302 16.14 -2.44 1.77
N VAL A 303 16.32 -1.39 2.57
CA VAL A 303 15.91 -1.36 3.99
C VAL A 303 14.39 -1.36 4.13
N ILE A 304 13.70 -0.59 3.26
CA ILE A 304 12.25 -0.58 3.13
C ILE A 304 11.84 -1.63 2.10
N ASP A 305 10.88 -2.46 2.46
CA ASP A 305 10.46 -3.60 1.65
C ASP A 305 9.28 -3.28 0.73
N VAL A 306 8.36 -2.39 1.14
CA VAL A 306 7.11 -2.08 0.44
C VAL A 306 6.82 -0.59 0.44
N ILE A 307 6.31 -0.09 -0.69
CA ILE A 307 5.70 1.24 -0.81
C ILE A 307 4.19 1.06 -0.89
N VAL A 308 3.43 1.77 -0.06
CA VAL A 308 1.97 1.71 -0.02
C VAL A 308 1.35 3.08 -0.29
N SER A 309 0.11 3.11 -0.78
CA SER A 309 -0.60 4.37 -0.97
C SER A 309 -1.01 5.03 0.34
N ASP A 310 -1.19 4.23 1.39
CA ASP A 310 -1.87 4.62 2.63
C ASP A 310 -3.22 5.29 2.34
N HIS A 311 -3.94 4.73 1.36
CA HIS A 311 -5.24 5.23 0.91
C HIS A 311 -6.24 5.20 2.05
N LYS A 312 -6.55 6.40 2.57
CA LYS A 312 -7.50 6.63 3.65
C LYS A 312 -8.40 7.80 3.28
N PRO A 313 -9.41 7.54 2.43
CA PRO A 313 -10.34 8.56 1.98
C PRO A 313 -11.18 9.09 3.15
N GLU A 314 -11.38 10.39 3.16
CA GLU A 314 -12.18 11.09 4.16
C GLU A 314 -13.22 11.96 3.45
N ASP A 315 -14.37 12.13 4.07
CA ASP A 315 -15.43 12.97 3.51
C ASP A 315 -15.05 14.47 3.54
N GLU A 316 -15.73 15.25 2.71
CA GLU A 316 -15.40 16.66 2.53
C GLU A 316 -15.63 17.47 3.80
N GLU A 317 -16.67 17.15 4.58
CA GLU A 317 -17.01 17.86 5.81
C GLU A 317 -15.92 17.68 6.87
N SER A 318 -15.40 16.45 7.03
CA SER A 318 -14.33 16.16 7.98
C SER A 318 -13.00 16.85 7.64
N LYS A 319 -12.83 17.29 6.38
CA LYS A 319 -11.64 18.01 5.89
C LYS A 319 -11.80 19.53 5.84
N ARG A 320 -13.02 20.06 5.96
CA ARG A 320 -13.30 21.51 6.03
C ARG A 320 -13.08 22.12 7.41
N LEU A 321 -12.84 21.30 8.41
CA LEU A 321 -12.54 21.75 9.77
C LEU A 321 -11.17 22.42 9.87
N THR A 322 -10.86 23.05 11.02
CA THR A 322 -9.51 23.53 11.29
C THR A 322 -8.51 22.40 11.20
N PHE A 323 -7.23 22.69 10.92
CA PHE A 323 -6.21 21.65 10.78
C PHE A 323 -6.16 20.73 12.01
N GLN A 324 -6.30 21.28 13.21
CA GLN A 324 -6.30 20.50 14.45
C GLN A 324 -7.51 19.55 14.56
N GLN A 325 -8.67 19.95 14.09
CA GLN A 325 -9.94 19.19 14.19
C GLN A 325 -10.18 18.28 12.97
N ALA A 326 -9.57 18.57 11.82
CA ALA A 326 -9.75 17.80 10.61
C ALA A 326 -9.32 16.35 10.79
N THR A 327 -10.04 15.43 10.15
CA THR A 327 -9.72 13.99 10.19
C THR A 327 -8.43 13.70 9.43
N THR A 328 -7.64 12.77 9.95
CA THR A 328 -6.37 12.34 9.35
C THR A 328 -6.60 11.36 8.20
N GLY A 329 -5.97 11.59 7.06
CA GLY A 329 -6.01 10.69 5.91
C GLY A 329 -6.15 11.41 4.57
N ALA A 330 -5.76 10.73 3.50
CA ALA A 330 -5.89 11.18 2.12
C ALA A 330 -6.17 10.02 1.16
N SER A 331 -6.86 10.31 0.05
CA SER A 331 -6.99 9.38 -1.07
C SER A 331 -5.67 9.32 -1.84
N GLY A 332 -5.11 8.13 -2.05
CA GLY A 332 -3.78 7.95 -2.64
C GLY A 332 -3.61 6.77 -3.60
N ILE A 333 -4.61 5.86 -3.71
CA ILE A 333 -4.45 4.62 -4.49
C ILE A 333 -4.23 4.87 -5.99
N GLU A 334 -4.85 5.91 -6.55
CA GLU A 334 -4.72 6.30 -7.97
C GLU A 334 -3.36 6.91 -8.29
N THR A 335 -2.69 7.44 -7.27
CA THR A 335 -1.45 8.20 -7.40
C THR A 335 -0.22 7.44 -6.90
N LEU A 336 -0.41 6.21 -6.41
CA LEU A 336 0.68 5.38 -5.92
C LEU A 336 1.77 5.18 -6.98
N LEU A 337 1.41 4.72 -8.18
CA LEU A 337 2.37 4.49 -9.25
C LEU A 337 3.05 5.78 -9.74
N PRO A 338 2.34 6.84 -10.16
CA PRO A 338 3.01 8.03 -10.68
C PRO A 338 3.91 8.72 -9.65
N LEU A 339 3.55 8.73 -8.37
CA LEU A 339 4.44 9.25 -7.32
C LEU A 339 5.65 8.33 -7.08
N ALA A 340 5.48 7.01 -7.16
CA ALA A 340 6.62 6.09 -7.08
C ALA A 340 7.56 6.24 -8.29
N LEU A 341 7.04 6.56 -9.47
CA LEU A 341 7.85 6.86 -10.66
C LEU A 341 8.65 8.16 -10.53
N GLU A 342 8.25 9.12 -9.67
CA GLU A 342 9.08 10.30 -9.38
C GLU A 342 10.45 9.91 -8.80
N LEU A 343 10.54 8.79 -8.06
CA LEU A 343 11.82 8.27 -7.57
C LEU A 343 12.74 7.84 -8.73
N VAL A 344 12.14 7.34 -9.82
CA VAL A 344 12.87 6.93 -11.02
C VAL A 344 13.27 8.15 -11.85
N HIS A 345 12.33 9.06 -12.12
CA HIS A 345 12.57 10.27 -12.91
C HIS A 345 13.62 11.19 -12.28
N ASN A 346 13.68 11.20 -10.94
CA ASN A 346 14.69 11.97 -10.19
C ASN A 346 16.00 11.19 -9.95
N ASN A 347 16.18 10.01 -10.56
CA ASN A 347 17.37 9.15 -10.43
C ASN A 347 17.69 8.73 -8.99
N HIS A 348 16.69 8.61 -8.13
CA HIS A 348 16.85 8.11 -6.76
C HIS A 348 16.82 6.58 -6.70
N CYS A 349 16.02 5.93 -7.53
CA CYS A 349 15.88 4.47 -7.60
C CYS A 349 15.79 4.03 -9.07
N ASP A 350 16.22 2.80 -9.36
CA ASP A 350 15.91 2.18 -10.65
C ASP A 350 14.45 1.69 -10.73
N LEU A 351 13.93 1.60 -11.95
CA LEU A 351 12.53 1.24 -12.17
C LEU A 351 12.20 -0.18 -11.66
N ASN A 352 13.12 -1.13 -11.82
CA ASN A 352 12.92 -2.50 -11.36
C ASN A 352 12.79 -2.57 -9.83
N THR A 353 13.61 -1.81 -9.08
CA THR A 353 13.52 -1.68 -7.63
C THR A 353 12.16 -1.10 -7.21
N VAL A 354 11.68 -0.05 -7.85
CA VAL A 354 10.38 0.55 -7.53
C VAL A 354 9.25 -0.45 -7.80
N ILE A 355 9.23 -1.08 -8.98
CA ILE A 355 8.20 -2.07 -9.33
C ILE A 355 8.21 -3.26 -8.37
N LYS A 356 9.38 -3.74 -7.95
CA LYS A 356 9.52 -4.80 -6.94
C LYS A 356 8.82 -4.45 -5.63
N LYS A 357 8.94 -3.18 -5.16
CA LYS A 357 8.31 -2.71 -3.92
C LYS A 357 6.77 -2.58 -4.03
N LEU A 358 6.25 -2.51 -5.24
CA LEU A 358 4.81 -2.39 -5.52
C LEU A 358 4.15 -3.72 -5.93
N THR A 359 4.92 -4.76 -6.26
CA THR A 359 4.39 -6.01 -6.84
C THR A 359 4.85 -7.25 -6.08
N SER A 360 6.04 -7.75 -6.34
CA SER A 360 6.53 -9.03 -5.82
C SER A 360 6.80 -9.02 -4.31
N ASN A 361 7.27 -7.91 -3.74
CA ASN A 361 7.51 -7.81 -2.31
C ASN A 361 6.21 -7.86 -1.49
N PRO A 362 5.18 -7.02 -1.76
CA PRO A 362 3.92 -7.13 -1.05
C PRO A 362 3.25 -8.51 -1.23
N ALA A 363 3.35 -9.11 -2.42
CA ALA A 363 2.87 -10.47 -2.66
C ALA A 363 3.53 -11.49 -1.73
N LYS A 364 4.86 -11.43 -1.61
CA LYS A 364 5.65 -12.32 -0.74
C LYS A 364 5.29 -12.13 0.74
N ILE A 365 5.12 -10.89 1.18
CA ILE A 365 4.78 -10.56 2.58
C ILE A 365 3.39 -11.10 2.93
N LEU A 366 2.40 -10.86 2.07
CA LEU A 366 1.03 -11.37 2.25
C LEU A 366 0.91 -12.88 2.02
N GLY A 367 1.89 -13.51 1.34
CA GLY A 367 1.83 -14.92 0.98
C GLY A 367 0.85 -15.22 -0.16
N VAL A 368 0.61 -14.27 -1.06
CA VAL A 368 -0.27 -14.41 -2.22
C VAL A 368 0.53 -14.77 -3.48
N ARG A 369 -0.17 -15.34 -4.49
CA ARG A 369 0.47 -15.77 -5.76
C ARG A 369 0.50 -14.70 -6.85
N ASN A 370 -0.04 -13.51 -6.56
CA ASN A 370 -0.07 -12.36 -7.44
C ASN A 370 1.30 -11.65 -7.48
N GLY A 371 1.41 -10.55 -8.21
CA GLY A 371 2.63 -9.72 -8.25
C GLY A 371 3.76 -10.31 -9.11
N THR A 372 3.43 -11.16 -10.07
CA THR A 372 4.34 -11.78 -11.04
C THR A 372 3.63 -12.05 -12.37
N LEU A 373 4.40 -12.11 -13.47
CA LEU A 373 3.95 -12.51 -14.80
C LEU A 373 4.36 -13.96 -15.14
N SER A 374 4.49 -14.81 -14.13
CA SER A 374 4.89 -16.22 -14.34
C SER A 374 3.88 -16.96 -15.21
N VAL A 375 4.39 -17.82 -16.11
CA VAL A 375 3.56 -18.70 -16.94
C VAL A 375 2.69 -19.58 -16.06
N GLY A 376 1.39 -19.71 -16.42
CA GLY A 376 0.38 -20.40 -15.64
C GLY A 376 -0.27 -19.55 -14.54
N GLY A 377 0.30 -18.39 -14.21
CA GLY A 377 -0.26 -17.42 -13.27
C GLY A 377 -1.50 -16.69 -13.82
N GLU A 378 -2.23 -16.05 -12.95
CA GLU A 378 -3.35 -15.18 -13.34
C GLU A 378 -2.83 -13.91 -14.02
N ALA A 379 -3.43 -13.52 -15.13
CA ALA A 379 -2.99 -12.36 -15.89
C ALA A 379 -3.56 -11.05 -15.28
N ASP A 380 -2.99 -10.65 -14.14
CA ASP A 380 -3.19 -9.35 -13.52
C ASP A 380 -2.03 -8.44 -13.97
N ILE A 381 -2.32 -7.46 -14.82
CA ILE A 381 -1.30 -6.69 -15.52
C ILE A 381 -1.68 -5.22 -15.50
N ALA A 382 -0.72 -4.35 -15.19
CA ALA A 382 -0.84 -2.91 -15.39
C ALA A 382 0.08 -2.47 -16.54
N ILE A 383 -0.47 -1.66 -17.44
CA ILE A 383 0.26 -1.07 -18.56
C ILE A 383 0.21 0.45 -18.42
N PHE A 384 1.36 1.08 -18.46
CA PHE A 384 1.48 2.52 -18.31
C PHE A 384 2.48 3.14 -19.29
N ASP A 385 2.26 4.41 -19.57
CA ASP A 385 3.21 5.25 -20.27
C ASP A 385 4.11 5.94 -19.24
N LEU A 386 5.40 5.57 -19.23
CA LEU A 386 6.38 6.08 -18.26
C LEU A 386 6.56 7.60 -18.36
N GLU A 387 6.53 8.15 -19.57
CA GLU A 387 6.88 9.54 -19.86
C GLU A 387 5.68 10.49 -19.95
N LYS A 388 4.44 9.96 -19.95
CA LYS A 388 3.23 10.77 -20.19
C LYS A 388 2.99 11.78 -19.07
N PRO A 389 3.07 13.11 -19.37
CA PRO A 389 2.76 14.13 -18.38
C PRO A 389 1.25 14.31 -18.23
N TRP A 390 0.79 14.57 -17.03
CA TRP A 390 -0.60 14.88 -16.74
C TRP A 390 -0.75 15.68 -15.43
N VAL A 391 -1.94 16.22 -15.18
CA VAL A 391 -2.25 16.95 -13.94
C VAL A 391 -3.38 16.23 -13.21
N LEU A 392 -3.20 15.99 -11.93
CA LEU A 392 -4.25 15.40 -11.08
C LEU A 392 -5.28 16.47 -10.74
N LYS A 393 -6.42 16.42 -11.40
CA LYS A 393 -7.56 17.33 -11.12
C LYS A 393 -8.62 16.59 -10.31
N LYS A 394 -9.32 17.31 -9.43
CA LYS A 394 -10.37 16.77 -8.56
C LYS A 394 -11.44 15.98 -9.34
N GLU A 395 -11.87 16.48 -10.48
CA GLU A 395 -12.87 15.84 -11.34
C GLU A 395 -12.42 14.50 -11.95
N ASN A 396 -11.13 14.28 -12.07
CA ASN A 396 -10.56 13.04 -12.67
C ASN A 396 -10.35 11.93 -11.64
N ILE A 397 -10.43 12.22 -10.35
CA ILE A 397 -10.26 11.23 -9.28
C ILE A 397 -11.46 10.26 -9.29
N GLN A 398 -11.20 8.95 -9.32
CA GLN A 398 -12.23 7.90 -9.34
C GLN A 398 -12.70 7.51 -7.94
N SER A 399 -11.83 7.64 -6.92
CA SER A 399 -12.21 7.46 -5.52
C SER A 399 -13.43 8.29 -5.16
N LYS A 400 -14.30 7.78 -4.30
CA LYS A 400 -15.50 8.48 -3.86
C LYS A 400 -15.16 9.80 -3.17
N SER A 401 -14.22 9.77 -2.24
CA SER A 401 -13.68 10.98 -1.62
C SER A 401 -12.50 11.54 -2.41
N LYS A 402 -12.49 12.87 -2.59
CA LYS A 402 -11.57 13.59 -3.46
C LYS A 402 -10.41 14.27 -2.72
N ASN A 403 -10.21 13.96 -1.44
CA ASN A 403 -9.22 14.58 -0.57
C ASN A 403 -7.81 14.02 -0.76
N THR A 404 -7.21 14.26 -1.91
CA THR A 404 -5.82 13.85 -2.18
C THR A 404 -4.81 14.87 -1.64
N ALA A 405 -3.67 14.39 -1.14
CA ALA A 405 -2.58 15.25 -0.66
C ALA A 405 -1.90 16.06 -1.78
N ILE A 406 -2.07 15.66 -3.05
CA ILE A 406 -1.34 16.17 -4.20
C ILE A 406 -2.26 16.77 -5.28
N GLU A 407 -3.38 17.34 -4.89
CA GLU A 407 -4.31 18.01 -5.83
C GLU A 407 -3.58 19.05 -6.69
N ASN A 408 -3.90 19.07 -8.00
CA ASN A 408 -3.31 19.94 -9.01
C ASN A 408 -1.80 19.75 -9.27
N ARG A 409 -1.18 18.70 -8.69
CA ARG A 409 0.23 18.38 -8.95
C ARG A 409 0.40 17.90 -10.39
N LYS A 410 1.46 18.36 -11.03
CA LYS A 410 1.94 17.82 -12.30
C LYS A 410 2.64 16.50 -12.03
N LEU A 411 2.23 15.46 -12.71
CA LEU A 411 2.74 14.09 -12.57
C LEU A 411 3.27 13.61 -13.92
N GLN A 412 4.18 12.66 -13.89
CA GLN A 412 4.70 11.96 -15.06
C GLN A 412 4.53 10.46 -14.83
N GLY A 413 4.14 9.76 -15.92
CA GLY A 413 3.75 8.36 -15.82
C GLY A 413 2.25 8.19 -15.61
N LYS A 414 1.56 7.54 -16.56
CA LYS A 414 0.10 7.37 -16.51
C LYS A 414 -0.31 5.97 -16.90
N VAL A 415 -1.14 5.34 -16.06
CA VAL A 415 -1.75 4.04 -16.37
C VAL A 415 -2.68 4.19 -17.57
N GLU A 416 -2.55 3.29 -18.53
CA GLU A 416 -3.39 3.26 -19.72
C GLU A 416 -4.33 2.05 -19.74
N LYS A 417 -3.85 0.88 -19.30
CA LYS A 417 -4.67 -0.33 -19.27
C LYS A 417 -4.40 -1.14 -18.02
N THR A 418 -5.46 -1.72 -17.46
CA THR A 418 -5.35 -2.68 -16.36
C THR A 418 -6.15 -3.93 -16.71
N PHE A 419 -5.50 -5.08 -16.55
CA PHE A 419 -6.10 -6.40 -16.76
C PHE A 419 -6.21 -7.11 -15.41
N ILE A 420 -7.32 -7.80 -15.21
CA ILE A 420 -7.54 -8.72 -14.07
C ILE A 420 -8.02 -10.06 -14.62
N ASN A 421 -7.34 -11.13 -14.22
CA ASN A 421 -7.61 -12.48 -14.74
C ASN A 421 -7.72 -12.48 -16.27
N GLY A 422 -6.86 -11.75 -16.94
CA GLY A 422 -6.80 -11.62 -18.38
C GLY A 422 -7.91 -10.78 -19.03
N LYS A 423 -8.81 -10.17 -18.27
CA LYS A 423 -9.83 -9.26 -18.81
C LYS A 423 -9.32 -7.82 -18.74
N LEU A 424 -9.42 -7.09 -19.84
CA LEU A 424 -9.23 -5.65 -19.84
C LEU A 424 -10.38 -5.01 -19.04
N VAL A 425 -10.07 -4.43 -17.88
CA VAL A 425 -11.05 -3.85 -16.94
C VAL A 425 -10.92 -2.34 -16.79
N PHE A 426 -9.81 -1.77 -17.24
CA PHE A 426 -9.59 -0.34 -17.34
C PHE A 426 -8.84 -0.02 -18.64
N ASN A 427 -9.30 1.00 -19.35
CA ASN A 427 -8.68 1.54 -20.57
C ASN A 427 -8.89 3.06 -20.58
N ASN A 428 -7.77 3.82 -20.48
CA ASN A 428 -7.76 5.29 -20.38
C ASN A 428 -7.75 5.95 -21.76
#